data_5164332f54a77cc0b36e3cb084a3f338
#
_entry.id   5164332f54a77cc0b36e3cb084a3f338
#
_cell.length_a   1.000
_cell.length_b   1.000
_cell.length_c   1.000
_cell.angle_alpha   90.00
_cell.angle_beta   90.00
_cell.angle_gamma   90.00
#
_symmetry.space_group_name_H-M   'P 1'
#
loop_
_entity.id
_entity.type
_entity.pdbx_description
1 polymer ?
#
loop_
_entity_poly.entity_id
_entity_poly.type
_entity_poly.pdbx_seq_one_letter_code
_entity_poly.pdbx_strand_id
1 'polypeptide(L)'
;FSYLYVRNGSEYDLFASLSERNGYTIIRTDCEKGEINIIKDLEGVVYNGEYNIFDVVHLTGEEDEVFDKWFALMNTEKPTAKVKNGYTTWYNYYANINEKIVTDDLEALSKIDADVDIFQIDDGYQTATGDWLSIDFKKFPHGMKAEADAIHKKGMLAGLWLAPFGAQFTSNILKTHPEWFIKDQKGKLVKCGPNWGGFCALDIEIPEVRDYIKHFFDVVLNDWGFDLVKLDFLYAACQIPNHNKTRGQLMCEAMDFLRECVGDKQILGCGVPLMPSFGKVDYCRIGADMDLKWDSKTFTHREFVSTKNTLGNSIFRRQLNGRAFLNDPDVFLLRDNNMQCTFEQRKIIATVNKL
;
A
#
# COMPACT_ATOMS: atom_id res chain seq x y z
N PHE A 1 -10.14 -5.99 -11.79
CA PHE A 1 -10.38 -5.41 -10.46
C PHE A 1 -11.52 -6.18 -9.79
N SER A 2 -11.52 -6.25 -8.46
CA SER A 2 -12.52 -6.96 -7.66
C SER A 2 -13.91 -6.34 -7.72
N TYR A 3 -14.04 -5.14 -8.24
CA TYR A 3 -15.32 -4.48 -8.50
C TYR A 3 -15.28 -3.59 -9.75
N LEU A 4 -16.45 -3.34 -10.28
CA LEU A 4 -16.72 -2.45 -11.39
C LEU A 4 -18.08 -1.77 -11.14
N TYR A 5 -18.19 -0.50 -11.46
CA TYR A 5 -19.50 0.14 -11.53
C TYR A 5 -19.70 0.88 -12.85
N VAL A 6 -20.96 0.91 -13.27
CA VAL A 6 -21.45 1.76 -14.34
C VAL A 6 -22.35 2.80 -13.74
N ARG A 7 -22.16 4.07 -14.12
CA ARG A 7 -22.96 5.19 -13.63
C ARG A 7 -23.82 5.76 -14.73
N ASN A 8 -25.10 5.92 -14.45
CA ASN A 8 -26.05 6.63 -15.30
C ASN A 8 -26.79 7.71 -14.47
N GLY A 9 -26.35 8.96 -14.59
CA GLY A 9 -26.85 10.04 -13.74
C GLY A 9 -26.48 9.84 -12.27
N SER A 10 -27.47 9.67 -11.39
CA SER A 10 -27.29 9.32 -9.98
C SER A 10 -27.35 7.82 -9.69
N GLU A 11 -27.74 7.02 -10.67
CA GLU A 11 -27.92 5.58 -10.53
C GLU A 11 -26.60 4.82 -10.84
N TYR A 12 -26.30 3.84 -10.04
CA TYR A 12 -25.13 2.98 -10.13
C TYR A 12 -25.53 1.54 -10.29
N ASP A 13 -24.87 0.86 -11.23
CA ASP A 13 -24.82 -0.61 -11.33
C ASP A 13 -23.45 -1.06 -10.84
N LEU A 14 -23.39 -1.68 -9.66
CA LEU A 14 -22.18 -2.20 -9.05
C LEU A 14 -22.09 -3.72 -9.24
N PHE A 15 -21.04 -4.19 -9.86
CA PHE A 15 -20.64 -5.60 -9.94
C PHE A 15 -19.41 -5.79 -9.07
N ALA A 16 -19.50 -6.61 -8.03
CA ALA A 16 -18.43 -6.70 -7.05
C ALA A 16 -18.24 -8.12 -6.50
N SER A 17 -16.99 -8.43 -6.16
CA SER A 17 -16.64 -9.60 -5.38
C SER A 17 -16.99 -9.38 -3.92
N LEU A 18 -17.39 -10.46 -3.22
CA LEU A 18 -17.59 -10.46 -1.78
C LEU A 18 -16.37 -11.03 -1.03
N SER A 19 -15.47 -11.76 -1.73
CA SER A 19 -14.29 -12.35 -1.14
C SER A 19 -13.20 -12.66 -2.15
N GLU A 20 -11.95 -12.39 -1.77
CA GLU A 20 -10.75 -12.82 -2.51
C GLU A 20 -10.06 -14.04 -1.86
N ARG A 21 -10.63 -14.59 -0.79
CA ARG A 21 -10.03 -15.72 -0.02
C ARG A 21 -9.98 -17.03 -0.80
N ASN A 22 -10.75 -17.14 -1.92
CA ASN A 22 -10.72 -18.31 -2.80
C ASN A 22 -9.98 -18.03 -4.12
N GLY A 23 -9.34 -16.88 -4.24
CA GLY A 23 -8.67 -16.39 -5.45
C GLY A 23 -9.14 -15.00 -5.83
N TYR A 24 -8.36 -14.30 -6.66
CA TYR A 24 -8.75 -12.97 -7.13
C TYR A 24 -9.93 -13.04 -8.09
N THR A 25 -10.88 -12.12 -7.90
CA THR A 25 -11.96 -11.88 -8.85
C THR A 25 -11.56 -10.72 -9.77
N ILE A 26 -11.60 -10.96 -11.08
CA ILE A 26 -11.25 -9.98 -12.10
C ILE A 26 -12.50 -9.68 -12.92
N ILE A 27 -13.01 -8.44 -12.80
CA ILE A 27 -14.18 -8.00 -13.57
C ILE A 27 -13.68 -7.13 -14.73
N ARG A 28 -14.06 -7.49 -15.95
CA ARG A 28 -13.71 -6.79 -17.20
C ARG A 28 -14.97 -6.47 -17.98
N THR A 29 -14.97 -5.33 -18.66
CA THR A 29 -16.04 -4.95 -19.59
C THR A 29 -15.51 -4.91 -21.02
N ASP A 30 -16.38 -5.32 -21.95
CA ASP A 30 -16.27 -5.03 -23.37
C ASP A 30 -17.46 -4.12 -23.73
N CYS A 31 -17.22 -2.82 -23.75
CA CYS A 31 -18.27 -1.83 -24.01
C CYS A 31 -18.81 -1.89 -25.45
N GLU A 32 -18.01 -2.39 -26.40
CA GLU A 32 -18.44 -2.53 -27.79
C GLU A 32 -19.44 -3.69 -27.94
N LYS A 33 -19.25 -4.75 -27.18
CA LYS A 33 -20.16 -5.90 -27.16
C LYS A 33 -21.26 -5.83 -26.11
N GLY A 34 -21.16 -4.89 -25.16
CA GLY A 34 -22.06 -4.82 -24.01
C GLY A 34 -21.91 -5.99 -23.04
N GLU A 35 -20.70 -6.52 -22.91
CA GLU A 35 -20.41 -7.70 -22.09
C GLU A 35 -19.66 -7.32 -20.80
N ILE A 36 -19.99 -8.03 -19.70
CA ILE A 36 -19.23 -8.04 -18.46
C ILE A 36 -18.71 -9.46 -18.25
N ASN A 37 -17.38 -9.59 -18.13
CA ASN A 37 -16.72 -10.87 -17.90
C ASN A 37 -16.21 -10.92 -16.47
N ILE A 38 -16.61 -11.93 -15.69
CA ILE A 38 -16.15 -12.19 -14.33
C ILE A 38 -15.24 -13.42 -14.37
N ILE A 39 -13.99 -13.22 -14.02
CA ILE A 39 -12.94 -14.23 -14.08
C ILE A 39 -12.42 -14.46 -12.65
N LYS A 40 -12.23 -15.72 -12.26
CA LYS A 40 -11.58 -16.09 -11.00
C LYS A 40 -10.18 -16.63 -11.26
N ASP A 41 -9.18 -16.08 -10.58
CA ASP A 41 -7.80 -16.57 -10.61
C ASP A 41 -7.66 -17.73 -9.60
N LEU A 42 -7.65 -18.93 -10.12
CA LEU A 42 -7.51 -20.18 -9.36
C LEU A 42 -6.20 -20.89 -9.65
N GLU A 43 -5.24 -20.23 -10.32
CA GLU A 43 -3.94 -20.83 -10.62
C GLU A 43 -3.27 -21.35 -9.35
N GLY A 44 -2.63 -22.52 -9.47
CA GLY A 44 -1.83 -23.12 -8.38
C GLY A 44 -2.59 -23.96 -7.38
N VAL A 45 -3.93 -24.08 -7.52
CA VAL A 45 -4.74 -24.91 -6.62
C VAL A 45 -5.14 -26.20 -7.32
N VAL A 46 -4.87 -27.32 -6.66
CA VAL A 46 -5.43 -28.63 -6.99
C VAL A 46 -6.45 -28.96 -5.92
N TYR A 47 -7.71 -29.08 -6.33
CA TYR A 47 -8.83 -29.33 -5.43
C TYR A 47 -9.58 -30.60 -5.82
N ASN A 48 -9.98 -31.39 -4.83
CA ASN A 48 -10.79 -32.60 -5.03
C ASN A 48 -12.08 -32.45 -4.21
N GLY A 49 -13.22 -32.32 -4.89
CA GLY A 49 -14.53 -32.09 -4.28
C GLY A 49 -15.16 -30.76 -4.72
N GLU A 50 -16.01 -30.18 -3.88
CA GLU A 50 -16.68 -28.90 -4.14
C GLU A 50 -15.78 -27.74 -3.77
N TYR A 51 -15.72 -26.72 -4.62
CA TYR A 51 -14.96 -25.49 -4.41
C TYR A 51 -15.83 -24.27 -4.72
N ASN A 52 -15.96 -23.34 -3.79
CA ASN A 52 -16.66 -22.09 -4.03
C ASN A 52 -15.79 -21.18 -4.91
N ILE A 53 -16.15 -21.08 -6.20
CA ILE A 53 -15.38 -20.30 -7.17
C ILE A 53 -15.75 -18.82 -7.08
N PHE A 54 -17.05 -18.49 -7.15
CA PHE A 54 -17.53 -17.12 -7.18
C PHE A 54 -18.39 -16.79 -5.97
N ASP A 55 -18.08 -15.67 -5.35
CA ASP A 55 -18.89 -14.99 -4.37
C ASP A 55 -18.98 -13.52 -4.84
N VAL A 56 -19.99 -13.23 -5.65
CA VAL A 56 -20.14 -11.94 -6.34
C VAL A 56 -21.56 -11.41 -6.19
N VAL A 57 -21.70 -10.10 -6.27
CA VAL A 57 -22.99 -9.40 -6.16
C VAL A 57 -23.14 -8.40 -7.29
N HIS A 58 -24.39 -8.23 -7.76
CA HIS A 58 -24.83 -7.10 -8.57
C HIS A 58 -25.82 -6.28 -7.75
N LEU A 59 -25.54 -4.98 -7.59
CA LEU A 59 -26.37 -4.04 -6.85
C LEU A 59 -26.69 -2.83 -7.73
N THR A 60 -27.93 -2.36 -7.65
CA THR A 60 -28.41 -1.18 -8.37
C THR A 60 -29.03 -0.20 -7.38
N GLY A 61 -28.78 1.09 -7.54
CA GLY A 61 -29.28 2.16 -6.69
C GLY A 61 -28.40 3.40 -6.69
N GLU A 62 -28.60 4.27 -5.72
CA GLU A 62 -27.73 5.43 -5.54
C GLU A 62 -26.35 5.05 -5.01
N GLU A 63 -25.35 5.93 -5.20
CA GLU A 63 -23.93 5.65 -4.88
C GLU A 63 -23.76 5.12 -3.46
N ASP A 64 -24.23 5.83 -2.46
CA ASP A 64 -24.03 5.43 -1.07
C ASP A 64 -24.78 4.15 -0.72
N GLU A 65 -25.99 3.95 -1.27
CA GLU A 65 -26.80 2.76 -1.04
C GLU A 65 -26.09 1.50 -1.54
N VAL A 66 -25.60 1.49 -2.78
CA VAL A 66 -24.96 0.30 -3.36
C VAL A 66 -23.62 -0.03 -2.72
N PHE A 67 -22.81 0.99 -2.41
CA PHE A 67 -21.52 0.77 -1.77
C PHE A 67 -21.65 0.39 -0.31
N ASP A 68 -22.53 1.03 0.47
CA ASP A 68 -22.78 0.66 1.87
C ASP A 68 -23.31 -0.78 1.97
N LYS A 69 -24.22 -1.18 1.07
CA LYS A 69 -24.75 -2.54 0.99
C LYS A 69 -23.66 -3.56 0.63
N TRP A 70 -22.77 -3.22 -0.31
CA TRP A 70 -21.64 -4.08 -0.67
C TRP A 70 -20.73 -4.36 0.52
N PHE A 71 -20.31 -3.31 1.25
CA PHE A 71 -19.46 -3.45 2.43
C PHE A 71 -20.17 -4.18 3.59
N ALA A 72 -21.49 -3.98 3.76
CA ALA A 72 -22.28 -4.72 4.73
C ALA A 72 -22.34 -6.23 4.41
N LEU A 73 -22.49 -6.60 3.13
CA LEU A 73 -22.48 -8.00 2.69
C LEU A 73 -21.15 -8.70 2.94
N MET A 74 -20.03 -7.97 2.85
CA MET A 74 -18.70 -8.49 3.19
C MET A 74 -18.43 -8.54 4.69
N ASN A 75 -19.30 -7.95 5.51
CA ASN A 75 -19.08 -7.76 6.95
C ASN A 75 -17.73 -7.05 7.25
N THR A 76 -17.39 -6.07 6.41
CA THR A 76 -16.16 -5.28 6.57
C THR A 76 -16.37 -4.23 7.66
N GLU A 77 -15.50 -4.20 8.65
CA GLU A 77 -15.51 -3.18 9.69
C GLU A 77 -15.09 -1.82 9.10
N LYS A 78 -15.82 -0.77 9.47
CA LYS A 78 -15.47 0.59 9.08
C LYS A 78 -14.18 1.03 9.77
N PRO A 79 -13.33 1.81 9.11
CA PRO A 79 -12.11 2.31 9.72
C PRO A 79 -12.43 3.21 10.93
N THR A 80 -11.71 3.02 12.02
CA THR A 80 -11.80 3.85 13.23
C THR A 80 -10.79 5.00 13.21
N ALA A 81 -9.83 4.95 12.32
CA ALA A 81 -8.83 6.00 12.12
C ALA A 81 -9.49 7.34 11.74
N LYS A 82 -8.85 8.45 12.12
CA LYS A 82 -9.27 9.80 11.75
C LYS A 82 -8.48 10.28 10.53
N VAL A 83 -9.10 11.13 9.72
CA VAL A 83 -8.40 11.84 8.64
C VAL A 83 -7.25 12.64 9.25
N LYS A 84 -6.08 12.55 8.66
CA LYS A 84 -4.84 13.17 9.10
C LYS A 84 -4.07 13.76 7.93
N ASN A 85 -3.38 14.87 8.21
CA ASN A 85 -2.40 15.42 7.29
C ASN A 85 -1.02 14.87 7.65
N GLY A 86 -0.28 14.39 6.64
CA GLY A 86 1.05 13.84 6.83
C GLY A 86 2.10 14.53 5.98
N TYR A 87 3.32 14.54 6.47
CA TYR A 87 4.53 14.84 5.72
C TYR A 87 5.30 13.54 5.46
N THR A 88 5.86 13.39 4.27
CA THR A 88 6.74 12.26 3.91
C THR A 88 8.03 12.76 3.28
N THR A 89 9.15 12.12 3.59
CA THR A 89 10.47 12.49 3.07
C THR A 89 10.69 12.07 1.62
N TRP A 90 9.86 11.15 1.05
CA TRP A 90 10.12 10.49 -0.23
C TRP A 90 10.29 11.47 -1.41
N TYR A 91 9.28 12.27 -1.69
CA TYR A 91 9.23 13.08 -2.93
C TYR A 91 10.21 14.25 -3.01
N ASN A 92 10.95 14.51 -1.94
CA ASN A 92 11.98 15.55 -1.94
C ASN A 92 13.38 14.95 -1.98
N TYR A 93 13.59 13.83 -1.30
CA TYR A 93 14.92 13.29 -1.05
C TYR A 93 15.11 11.86 -1.58
N TYR A 94 14.01 11.13 -1.84
CA TYR A 94 14.05 9.69 -2.12
C TYR A 94 14.85 8.97 -1.02
N ALA A 95 15.68 8.01 -1.37
CA ALA A 95 16.52 7.30 -0.40
C ALA A 95 17.72 8.13 0.14
N ASN A 96 17.90 9.39 -0.27
CA ASN A 96 19.02 10.26 0.19
C ASN A 96 18.67 11.05 1.45
N ILE A 97 17.99 10.41 2.39
CA ILE A 97 17.62 10.98 3.69
C ILE A 97 18.72 10.74 4.72
N ASN A 98 18.75 11.61 5.74
CA ASN A 98 19.60 11.45 6.92
C ASN A 98 19.01 12.23 8.10
N GLU A 99 19.54 12.04 9.31
CA GLU A 99 19.10 12.67 10.54
C GLU A 99 19.06 14.21 10.44
N LYS A 100 20.04 14.83 9.77
CA LYS A 100 20.04 16.28 9.58
C LYS A 100 18.86 16.76 8.75
N ILE A 101 18.54 16.07 7.67
CA ILE A 101 17.38 16.37 6.80
C ILE A 101 16.08 16.24 7.62
N VAL A 102 15.92 15.15 8.38
CA VAL A 102 14.74 14.97 9.25
C VAL A 102 14.62 16.11 10.26
N THR A 103 15.70 16.48 10.92
CA THR A 103 15.73 17.60 11.87
C THR A 103 15.36 18.92 11.19
N ASP A 104 15.96 19.24 10.05
CA ASP A 104 15.71 20.49 9.31
C ASP A 104 14.23 20.59 8.87
N ASP A 105 13.66 19.48 8.38
CA ASP A 105 12.26 19.42 7.95
C ASP A 105 11.28 19.52 9.12
N LEU A 106 11.56 18.88 10.24
CA LEU A 106 10.77 19.02 11.47
C LEU A 106 10.75 20.47 11.97
N GLU A 107 11.89 21.16 11.92
CA GLU A 107 11.98 22.56 12.27
C GLU A 107 11.24 23.47 11.27
N ALA A 108 11.33 23.16 9.97
CA ALA A 108 10.61 23.90 8.93
C ALA A 108 9.09 23.75 9.08
N LEU A 109 8.59 22.54 9.31
CA LEU A 109 7.16 22.27 9.53
C LEU A 109 6.63 23.01 10.77
N SER A 110 7.43 23.13 11.84
CA SER A 110 7.00 23.87 13.04
C SER A 110 6.85 25.38 12.84
N LYS A 111 7.27 25.92 11.69
CA LYS A 111 7.20 27.36 11.35
C LYS A 111 6.09 27.70 10.36
N ILE A 112 5.43 26.70 9.77
CA ILE A 112 4.31 26.91 8.86
C ILE A 112 2.99 26.88 9.63
N ASP A 113 2.02 27.65 9.15
CA ASP A 113 0.66 27.65 9.67
C ASP A 113 -0.15 26.54 8.96
N ALA A 114 0.15 25.30 9.33
CA ALA A 114 -0.54 24.12 8.81
C ALA A 114 -0.54 23.01 9.87
N ASP A 115 -1.68 22.38 10.04
CA ASP A 115 -1.81 21.20 10.88
C ASP A 115 -1.16 19.99 10.17
N VAL A 116 -0.06 19.48 10.74
CA VAL A 116 0.60 18.26 10.30
C VAL A 116 0.55 17.26 11.46
N ASP A 117 -0.22 16.20 11.27
CA ASP A 117 -0.43 15.18 12.30
C ASP A 117 0.65 14.11 12.30
N ILE A 118 1.23 13.79 11.14
CA ILE A 118 2.16 12.68 10.95
C ILE A 118 3.42 13.18 10.24
N PHE A 119 4.59 12.83 10.77
CA PHE A 119 5.85 12.91 10.06
C PHE A 119 6.33 11.49 9.74
N GLN A 120 6.40 11.15 8.46
CA GLN A 120 6.75 9.83 7.99
C GLN A 120 8.14 9.83 7.34
N ILE A 121 9.06 9.06 7.92
CA ILE A 121 10.36 8.76 7.33
C ILE A 121 10.17 7.62 6.34
N ASP A 122 10.50 7.88 5.07
CA ASP A 122 10.36 6.92 3.96
C ASP A 122 11.64 6.08 3.78
N ASP A 123 11.76 5.34 2.67
CA ASP A 123 12.90 4.48 2.32
C ASP A 123 14.24 5.21 2.41
N GLY A 124 15.25 4.54 2.94
CA GLY A 124 16.63 5.03 2.95
C GLY A 124 17.31 5.13 4.32
N TYR A 125 16.65 4.74 5.41
CA TYR A 125 17.24 4.69 6.75
C TYR A 125 18.01 3.39 7.00
N GLN A 126 17.58 2.30 6.39
CA GLN A 126 18.17 0.96 6.49
C GLN A 126 19.36 0.78 5.53
N THR A 127 20.23 -0.17 5.85
CA THR A 127 21.39 -0.48 5.00
C THR A 127 21.00 -1.23 3.72
N ALA A 128 19.89 -1.99 3.76
CA ALA A 128 19.33 -2.68 2.62
C ALA A 128 17.86 -3.00 2.86
N THR A 129 17.04 -2.97 1.81
CA THR A 129 15.65 -3.42 1.86
C THR A 129 15.60 -4.91 2.23
N GLY A 130 14.83 -5.23 3.27
CA GLY A 130 14.80 -6.57 3.87
C GLY A 130 15.57 -6.67 5.19
N ASP A 131 16.61 -5.87 5.40
CA ASP A 131 17.40 -5.83 6.64
C ASP A 131 16.90 -4.69 7.55
N TRP A 132 15.63 -4.74 7.99
CA TRP A 132 14.89 -3.63 8.56
C TRP A 132 15.46 -3.05 9.86
N LEU A 133 16.15 -3.85 10.64
CA LEU A 133 16.80 -3.41 11.90
C LEU A 133 18.27 -3.00 11.70
N SER A 134 18.80 -3.14 10.48
CA SER A 134 20.15 -2.68 10.13
C SER A 134 20.15 -1.23 9.69
N ILE A 135 20.29 -0.31 10.64
CA ILE A 135 20.29 1.13 10.41
C ILE A 135 21.60 1.55 9.75
N ASP A 136 21.53 2.46 8.78
CA ASP A 136 22.71 3.16 8.26
C ASP A 136 23.16 4.24 9.25
N PHE A 137 24.01 3.90 10.21
CA PHE A 137 24.54 4.81 11.24
C PHE A 137 25.39 5.95 10.68
N LYS A 138 25.77 5.94 9.39
CA LYS A 138 26.37 7.14 8.77
C LYS A 138 25.32 8.21 8.47
N LYS A 139 24.08 7.78 8.17
CA LYS A 139 22.93 8.65 7.92
C LYS A 139 22.20 9.01 9.22
N PHE A 140 22.01 8.04 10.11
CA PHE A 140 21.25 8.15 11.36
C PHE A 140 22.10 7.71 12.56
N PRO A 141 23.08 8.53 12.97
CA PRO A 141 24.06 8.18 14.01
C PRO A 141 23.44 7.90 15.38
N HIS A 142 22.27 8.48 15.68
CA HIS A 142 21.57 8.27 16.96
C HIS A 142 20.46 7.19 16.85
N GLY A 143 20.27 6.60 15.66
CA GLY A 143 19.30 5.53 15.41
C GLY A 143 17.85 5.99 15.34
N MET A 144 16.96 5.07 14.94
CA MET A 144 15.57 5.41 14.60
C MET A 144 14.71 5.77 15.81
N LYS A 145 15.05 5.29 17.01
CA LYS A 145 14.37 5.73 18.23
C LYS A 145 14.53 7.25 18.46
N ALA A 146 15.72 7.79 18.24
CA ALA A 146 15.96 9.21 18.39
C ALA A 146 15.13 10.05 17.42
N GLU A 147 14.91 9.54 16.19
CA GLU A 147 14.05 10.17 15.21
C GLU A 147 12.57 10.18 15.65
N ALA A 148 12.05 9.03 16.11
CA ALA A 148 10.69 8.95 16.63
C ALA A 148 10.48 9.91 17.83
N ASP A 149 11.41 9.92 18.78
CA ASP A 149 11.37 10.83 19.94
C ASP A 149 11.39 12.32 19.50
N ALA A 150 12.17 12.66 18.46
CA ALA A 150 12.23 14.02 17.91
C ALA A 150 10.91 14.45 17.25
N ILE A 151 10.26 13.53 16.53
CA ILE A 151 8.94 13.75 15.92
C ILE A 151 7.87 13.95 17.01
N HIS A 152 7.83 13.08 18.01
CA HIS A 152 6.91 13.19 19.15
C HIS A 152 7.08 14.49 19.91
N LYS A 153 8.31 14.96 20.09
CA LYS A 153 8.60 16.25 20.75
C LYS A 153 8.00 17.45 20.02
N LYS A 154 7.70 17.30 18.72
CA LYS A 154 7.00 18.33 17.92
C LYS A 154 5.47 18.14 17.93
N GLY A 155 4.94 17.13 18.66
CA GLY A 155 3.51 16.86 18.79
C GLY A 155 2.92 16.06 17.64
N MET A 156 3.74 15.48 16.75
CA MET A 156 3.31 14.67 15.61
C MET A 156 3.45 13.17 15.91
N LEU A 157 2.69 12.35 15.21
CA LEU A 157 2.87 10.90 15.17
C LEU A 157 4.08 10.55 14.30
N ALA A 158 4.89 9.60 14.75
CA ALA A 158 6.04 9.12 14.02
C ALA A 158 5.64 7.98 13.08
N GLY A 159 5.89 8.16 11.77
CA GLY A 159 5.67 7.16 10.74
C GLY A 159 6.99 6.61 10.18
N LEU A 160 7.02 5.31 9.86
CA LEU A 160 8.18 4.65 9.23
C LEU A 160 7.76 3.80 8.05
N TRP A 161 8.53 3.86 6.97
CA TRP A 161 8.34 3.04 5.78
C TRP A 161 9.03 1.67 5.91
N LEU A 162 8.35 0.61 5.45
CA LEU A 162 8.81 -0.78 5.39
C LEU A 162 8.24 -1.48 4.15
N ALA A 163 8.97 -2.47 3.60
CA ALA A 163 8.46 -3.41 2.60
C ALA A 163 8.57 -4.85 3.15
N PRO A 164 7.61 -5.25 4.02
CA PRO A 164 7.77 -6.38 4.94
C PRO A 164 7.91 -7.74 4.26
N PHE A 165 7.45 -7.87 3.01
CA PHE A 165 7.45 -9.13 2.26
C PHE A 165 8.55 -9.20 1.20
N GLY A 166 9.43 -8.21 1.13
CA GLY A 166 10.47 -8.14 0.12
C GLY A 166 11.88 -7.96 0.68
N ALA A 167 12.88 -8.50 -0.02
CA ALA A 167 14.27 -8.21 0.25
C ALA A 167 15.05 -8.04 -1.06
N GLN A 168 15.89 -6.99 -1.12
CA GLN A 168 16.75 -6.75 -2.28
C GLN A 168 17.82 -7.83 -2.42
N PHE A 169 18.30 -8.06 -3.64
CA PHE A 169 19.27 -9.12 -3.91
C PHE A 169 20.61 -8.96 -3.18
N THR A 170 20.92 -7.78 -2.70
CA THR A 170 22.15 -7.50 -1.95
C THR A 170 21.97 -7.54 -0.44
N SER A 171 20.75 -7.76 0.07
CA SER A 171 20.45 -7.81 1.49
C SER A 171 21.22 -8.91 2.22
N ASN A 172 21.45 -8.73 3.50
CA ASN A 172 22.08 -9.73 4.35
C ASN A 172 21.14 -10.92 4.59
N ILE A 173 19.85 -10.66 4.79
CA ILE A 173 18.85 -11.71 5.02
C ILE A 173 18.79 -12.72 3.86
N LEU A 174 18.90 -12.27 2.60
CA LEU A 174 18.94 -13.18 1.46
C LEU A 174 20.22 -14.01 1.42
N LYS A 175 21.35 -13.46 1.85
CA LYS A 175 22.64 -14.18 1.90
C LYS A 175 22.67 -15.21 3.02
N THR A 176 22.08 -14.92 4.17
CA THR A 176 22.11 -15.79 5.34
C THR A 176 20.98 -16.81 5.35
N HIS A 177 19.82 -16.48 4.76
CA HIS A 177 18.62 -17.31 4.74
C HIS A 177 18.00 -17.42 3.34
N PRO A 178 18.72 -17.94 2.33
CA PRO A 178 18.18 -18.07 0.98
C PRO A 178 16.99 -19.05 0.88
N GLU A 179 16.79 -19.89 1.89
CA GLU A 179 15.66 -20.80 2.02
C GLU A 179 14.35 -20.09 2.41
N TRP A 180 14.40 -18.89 2.94
CA TRP A 180 13.23 -18.09 3.35
C TRP A 180 12.47 -17.43 2.19
N PHE A 181 12.97 -17.59 0.97
CA PHE A 181 12.45 -16.88 -0.20
C PHE A 181 11.70 -17.81 -1.16
N ILE A 182 10.61 -17.28 -1.71
CA ILE A 182 9.79 -17.99 -2.69
C ILE A 182 10.62 -18.31 -3.93
N LYS A 183 10.53 -19.57 -4.37
CA LYS A 183 11.17 -20.06 -5.60
C LYS A 183 10.12 -20.56 -6.57
N ASP A 184 10.37 -20.35 -7.84
CA ASP A 184 9.57 -20.91 -8.92
C ASP A 184 9.77 -22.44 -9.04
N GLN A 185 9.00 -23.06 -9.93
CA GLN A 185 9.08 -24.51 -10.20
C GLN A 185 10.47 -24.98 -10.69
N LYS A 186 11.34 -24.03 -11.10
CA LYS A 186 12.72 -24.31 -11.53
C LYS A 186 13.75 -24.05 -10.41
N GLY A 187 13.28 -23.74 -9.20
CA GLY A 187 14.12 -23.43 -8.06
C GLY A 187 14.77 -22.03 -8.09
N LYS A 188 14.31 -21.12 -8.99
CA LYS A 188 14.80 -19.74 -9.06
C LYS A 188 14.00 -18.85 -8.13
N LEU A 189 14.68 -17.88 -7.50
CA LEU A 189 14.04 -16.86 -6.70
C LEU A 189 12.99 -16.08 -7.52
N VAL A 190 11.81 -15.90 -6.95
CA VAL A 190 10.73 -15.11 -7.55
C VAL A 190 11.08 -13.64 -7.43
N LYS A 191 11.33 -13.00 -8.58
CA LYS A 191 11.63 -11.56 -8.66
C LYS A 191 10.33 -10.77 -8.64
N CYS A 192 10.22 -9.79 -7.73
CA CYS A 192 9.03 -8.99 -7.53
C CYS A 192 9.07 -7.62 -8.22
N GLY A 193 10.23 -7.14 -8.62
CA GLY A 193 10.36 -5.86 -9.32
C GLY A 193 11.81 -5.44 -9.54
N PRO A 194 12.03 -4.30 -10.26
CA PRO A 194 13.35 -3.79 -10.55
C PRO A 194 13.94 -2.89 -9.44
N ASN A 195 13.13 -2.49 -8.46
CA ASN A 195 13.51 -1.57 -7.39
C ASN A 195 14.75 -2.09 -6.65
N TRP A 196 15.63 -1.20 -6.21
CA TRP A 196 16.91 -1.53 -5.52
C TRP A 196 17.82 -2.47 -6.31
N GLY A 197 17.76 -2.46 -7.66
CA GLY A 197 18.47 -3.40 -8.53
C GLY A 197 17.82 -4.77 -8.65
N GLY A 198 16.68 -4.95 -8.06
CA GLY A 198 15.85 -6.15 -7.99
C GLY A 198 15.67 -6.65 -6.58
N PHE A 199 14.47 -7.17 -6.31
CA PHE A 199 14.12 -7.76 -5.03
C PHE A 199 13.29 -9.03 -5.22
N CYS A 200 13.24 -9.87 -4.20
CA CYS A 200 12.52 -11.13 -4.17
C CYS A 200 11.61 -11.22 -2.95
N ALA A 201 10.64 -12.14 -3.03
CA ALA A 201 9.60 -12.32 -2.02
C ALA A 201 10.03 -13.25 -0.90
N LEU A 202 9.77 -12.87 0.35
CA LEU A 202 9.79 -13.74 1.51
C LEU A 202 8.59 -14.69 1.48
N ASP A 203 8.80 -15.94 1.89
CA ASP A 203 7.75 -16.95 2.02
C ASP A 203 7.16 -16.93 3.43
N ILE A 204 6.02 -16.26 3.59
CA ILE A 204 5.35 -16.12 4.89
C ILE A 204 4.68 -17.41 5.40
N GLU A 205 4.70 -18.50 4.63
CA GLU A 205 4.27 -19.80 5.12
C GLU A 205 5.35 -20.50 5.96
N ILE A 206 6.59 -19.98 5.92
CA ILE A 206 7.71 -20.44 6.76
C ILE A 206 7.61 -19.79 8.14
N PRO A 207 7.50 -20.57 9.24
CA PRO A 207 7.37 -20.01 10.59
C PRO A 207 8.49 -19.04 10.98
N GLU A 208 9.72 -19.33 10.63
CA GLU A 208 10.89 -18.49 10.91
C GLU A 208 10.83 -17.14 10.21
N VAL A 209 10.22 -17.08 9.02
CA VAL A 209 9.96 -15.82 8.31
C VAL A 209 8.92 -15.00 9.06
N ARG A 210 7.84 -15.63 9.54
CA ARG A 210 6.86 -14.95 10.39
C ARG A 210 7.46 -14.41 11.67
N ASP A 211 8.31 -15.19 12.34
CA ASP A 211 9.00 -14.77 13.55
C ASP A 211 9.94 -13.59 13.30
N TYR A 212 10.67 -13.60 12.17
CA TYR A 212 11.49 -12.48 11.74
C TYR A 212 10.66 -11.20 11.52
N ILE A 213 9.51 -11.33 10.83
CA ILE A 213 8.61 -10.20 10.56
C ILE A 213 8.01 -9.66 11.87
N LYS A 214 7.52 -10.54 12.75
CA LYS A 214 7.02 -10.15 14.09
C LYS A 214 8.09 -9.41 14.90
N HIS A 215 9.31 -9.92 14.88
CA HIS A 215 10.42 -9.32 15.62
C HIS A 215 10.74 -7.90 15.15
N PHE A 216 10.87 -7.66 13.85
CA PHE A 216 11.19 -6.30 13.43
C PHE A 216 10.02 -5.32 13.65
N PHE A 217 8.75 -5.77 13.55
CA PHE A 217 7.61 -4.93 13.92
C PHE A 217 7.61 -4.60 15.40
N ASP A 218 7.91 -5.57 16.27
CA ASP A 218 8.02 -5.33 17.71
C ASP A 218 9.06 -4.26 18.03
N VAL A 219 10.26 -4.37 17.46
CA VAL A 219 11.32 -3.37 17.61
C VAL A 219 10.89 -2.00 17.07
N VAL A 220 10.32 -1.93 15.87
CA VAL A 220 9.91 -0.66 15.24
C VAL A 220 8.81 0.03 16.04
N LEU A 221 7.80 -0.72 16.47
CA LEU A 221 6.61 -0.15 17.11
C LEU A 221 6.78 0.08 18.61
N ASN A 222 7.49 -0.82 19.30
CA ASN A 222 7.61 -0.79 20.74
C ASN A 222 8.97 -0.23 21.20
N ASP A 223 10.10 -0.69 20.65
CA ASP A 223 11.41 -0.24 21.08
C ASP A 223 11.77 1.14 20.49
N TRP A 224 11.52 1.34 19.18
CA TRP A 224 11.74 2.64 18.54
C TRP A 224 10.58 3.61 18.75
N GLY A 225 9.37 3.12 18.99
CA GLY A 225 8.21 3.90 19.35
C GLY A 225 7.46 4.54 18.19
N PHE A 226 7.55 4.00 16.98
CA PHE A 226 6.75 4.48 15.84
C PHE A 226 5.26 4.20 16.05
N ASP A 227 4.39 5.10 15.58
CA ASP A 227 2.93 5.04 15.72
C ASP A 227 2.23 4.55 14.46
N LEU A 228 2.87 4.76 13.32
CA LEU A 228 2.37 4.40 12.00
C LEU A 228 3.46 3.71 11.20
N VAL A 229 3.08 2.65 10.48
CA VAL A 229 3.94 2.02 9.48
C VAL A 229 3.32 2.15 8.09
N LYS A 230 4.07 2.74 7.15
CA LYS A 230 3.75 2.67 5.72
C LYS A 230 4.31 1.37 5.19
N LEU A 231 3.43 0.44 4.81
CA LEU A 231 3.78 -0.89 4.34
C LEU A 231 3.65 -0.96 2.83
N ASP A 232 4.77 -1.06 2.15
CA ASP A 232 4.84 -0.98 0.70
C ASP A 232 5.23 -2.30 0.04
N PHE A 233 5.03 -2.39 -1.29
CA PHE A 233 5.30 -3.58 -2.08
C PHE A 233 4.62 -4.84 -1.55
N LEU A 234 3.45 -4.69 -0.92
CA LEU A 234 2.73 -5.79 -0.26
C LEU A 234 2.33 -6.89 -1.24
N TYR A 235 2.17 -6.56 -2.54
CA TYR A 235 1.91 -7.54 -3.59
C TYR A 235 3.00 -8.63 -3.70
N ALA A 236 4.17 -8.41 -3.12
CA ALA A 236 5.25 -9.41 -3.12
C ALA A 236 4.81 -10.74 -2.48
N ALA A 237 3.93 -10.72 -1.48
CA ALA A 237 3.41 -11.91 -0.83
C ALA A 237 2.60 -12.84 -1.77
N CYS A 238 2.13 -12.33 -2.91
CA CYS A 238 1.25 -13.06 -3.84
C CYS A 238 1.73 -13.03 -5.30
N GLN A 239 3.04 -12.90 -5.54
CA GLN A 239 3.61 -12.85 -6.90
C GLN A 239 3.30 -14.10 -7.73
N ILE A 240 3.35 -15.25 -7.12
CA ILE A 240 2.96 -16.52 -7.71
C ILE A 240 2.09 -17.31 -6.73
N PRO A 241 1.21 -18.20 -7.21
CA PRO A 241 0.55 -19.16 -6.34
C PRO A 241 1.60 -20.10 -5.72
N ASN A 242 1.42 -20.45 -4.46
CA ASN A 242 2.33 -21.31 -3.70
C ASN A 242 1.56 -22.10 -2.64
N HIS A 243 2.15 -23.17 -2.10
CA HIS A 243 1.55 -23.97 -1.02
C HIS A 243 0.12 -24.46 -1.29
N ASN A 244 -0.23 -24.75 -2.55
CA ASN A 244 -1.60 -25.09 -2.98
C ASN A 244 -2.63 -24.00 -2.64
N LYS A 245 -2.20 -22.74 -2.60
CA LYS A 245 -3.02 -21.56 -2.38
C LYS A 245 -3.01 -20.64 -3.59
N THR A 246 -4.13 -20.01 -3.86
CA THR A 246 -4.24 -18.97 -4.90
C THR A 246 -3.52 -17.69 -4.45
N ARG A 247 -3.19 -16.81 -5.41
CA ARG A 247 -2.63 -15.48 -5.12
C ARG A 247 -3.56 -14.64 -4.21
N GLY A 248 -4.88 -14.71 -4.44
CA GLY A 248 -5.86 -14.00 -3.62
C GLY A 248 -5.88 -14.50 -2.18
N GLN A 249 -5.82 -15.82 -1.98
CA GLN A 249 -5.74 -16.43 -0.65
C GLN A 249 -4.46 -16.01 0.07
N LEU A 250 -3.30 -16.13 -0.56
CA LEU A 250 -2.01 -15.72 0.00
C LEU A 250 -2.01 -14.25 0.43
N MET A 251 -2.59 -13.36 -0.40
CA MET A 251 -2.65 -11.94 -0.06
C MET A 251 -3.58 -11.65 1.13
N CYS A 252 -4.74 -12.30 1.19
CA CYS A 252 -5.65 -12.15 2.32
C CYS A 252 -5.01 -12.61 3.63
N GLU A 253 -4.33 -13.76 3.61
CA GLU A 253 -3.61 -14.28 4.79
C GLU A 253 -2.43 -13.40 5.17
N ALA A 254 -1.72 -12.82 4.18
CA ALA A 254 -0.66 -11.85 4.41
C ALA A 254 -1.17 -10.58 5.11
N MET A 255 -2.34 -10.06 4.70
CA MET A 255 -2.93 -8.88 5.33
C MET A 255 -3.45 -9.17 6.75
N ASP A 256 -4.03 -10.35 6.98
CA ASP A 256 -4.41 -10.80 8.33
C ASP A 256 -3.17 -10.85 9.24
N PHE A 257 -2.08 -11.43 8.75
CA PHE A 257 -0.82 -11.53 9.49
C PHE A 257 -0.19 -10.16 9.79
N LEU A 258 -0.20 -9.22 8.84
CA LEU A 258 0.31 -7.87 9.09
C LEU A 258 -0.49 -7.15 10.17
N ARG A 259 -1.82 -7.26 10.15
CA ARG A 259 -2.65 -6.65 11.20
C ARG A 259 -2.38 -7.29 12.57
N GLU A 260 -2.14 -8.60 12.63
CA GLU A 260 -1.69 -9.28 13.85
C GLU A 260 -0.35 -8.71 14.36
N CYS A 261 0.64 -8.51 13.47
CA CYS A 261 1.96 -7.98 13.84
C CYS A 261 1.91 -6.54 14.35
N VAL A 262 1.08 -5.70 13.72
CA VAL A 262 1.01 -4.25 14.01
C VAL A 262 0.07 -3.95 15.18
N GLY A 263 -0.90 -4.84 15.47
CA GLY A 263 -1.86 -4.66 16.56
C GLY A 263 -2.72 -3.40 16.38
N ASP A 264 -2.77 -2.52 17.38
CA ASP A 264 -3.59 -1.31 17.38
C ASP A 264 -2.90 -0.08 16.76
N LYS A 265 -1.63 -0.21 16.36
CA LYS A 265 -0.91 0.87 15.67
C LYS A 265 -1.41 1.03 14.23
N GLN A 266 -1.14 2.18 13.62
CA GLN A 266 -1.69 2.53 12.32
C GLN A 266 -0.90 1.90 11.16
N ILE A 267 -1.64 1.42 10.15
CA ILE A 267 -1.08 0.91 8.88
C ILE A 267 -1.53 1.83 7.75
N LEU A 268 -0.56 2.34 6.99
CA LEU A 268 -0.77 2.89 5.66
C LEU A 268 -0.36 1.82 4.64
N GLY A 269 -1.33 1.17 4.00
CA GLY A 269 -1.09 0.17 2.96
C GLY A 269 -0.66 0.82 1.64
N CYS A 270 0.40 0.30 1.02
CA CYS A 270 0.91 0.75 -0.27
C CYS A 270 1.32 -0.45 -1.12
N GLY A 271 1.22 -0.34 -2.45
CA GLY A 271 1.54 -1.47 -3.34
C GLY A 271 0.75 -2.73 -2.99
N VAL A 272 -0.51 -2.60 -2.61
CA VAL A 272 -1.38 -3.71 -2.17
C VAL A 272 -2.59 -3.85 -3.10
N PRO A 273 -2.98 -5.08 -3.47
CA PRO A 273 -4.30 -5.34 -4.04
C PRO A 273 -5.38 -4.87 -3.06
N LEU A 274 -6.28 -3.96 -3.51
CA LEU A 274 -7.13 -3.20 -2.58
C LEU A 274 -8.05 -4.06 -1.73
N MET A 275 -8.78 -5.03 -2.33
CA MET A 275 -9.79 -5.77 -1.59
C MET A 275 -9.25 -6.61 -0.43
N PRO A 276 -8.10 -7.32 -0.53
CA PRO A 276 -7.50 -7.98 0.63
C PRO A 276 -7.13 -7.05 1.80
N SER A 277 -7.00 -5.75 1.55
CA SER A 277 -6.68 -4.75 2.58
C SER A 277 -7.91 -4.16 3.29
N PHE A 278 -9.14 -4.45 2.81
CA PHE A 278 -10.38 -3.93 3.40
C PHE A 278 -10.53 -4.34 4.87
N GLY A 279 -10.68 -3.34 5.75
CA GLY A 279 -10.75 -3.56 7.20
C GLY A 279 -9.45 -4.05 7.86
N LYS A 280 -8.32 -4.08 7.11
CA LYS A 280 -7.00 -4.50 7.62
C LYS A 280 -6.01 -3.36 7.78
N VAL A 281 -6.22 -2.26 7.07
CA VAL A 281 -5.38 -1.07 7.12
C VAL A 281 -6.22 0.16 7.50
N ASP A 282 -5.58 1.15 8.10
CA ASP A 282 -6.22 2.39 8.52
C ASP A 282 -6.30 3.36 7.35
N TYR A 283 -5.22 3.46 6.58
CA TYR A 283 -5.08 4.26 5.37
C TYR A 283 -4.60 3.37 4.23
N CYS A 284 -4.97 3.67 3.00
CA CYS A 284 -4.49 2.91 1.85
C CYS A 284 -4.26 3.83 0.64
N ARG A 285 -3.09 3.68 0.02
CA ARG A 285 -2.81 4.21 -1.31
C ARG A 285 -3.77 3.59 -2.32
N ILE A 286 -4.51 4.42 -3.01
CA ILE A 286 -5.56 4.00 -3.95
C ILE A 286 -5.13 4.07 -5.42
N GLY A 287 -3.88 4.39 -5.69
CA GLY A 287 -3.31 4.48 -7.03
C GLY A 287 -1.81 4.30 -7.04
N ALA A 288 -1.21 4.37 -8.23
CA ALA A 288 0.23 4.44 -8.39
C ALA A 288 0.78 5.74 -7.78
N ASP A 289 2.11 5.83 -7.65
CA ASP A 289 2.76 7.02 -7.16
C ASP A 289 2.45 8.25 -8.01
N MET A 290 2.32 9.38 -7.35
CA MET A 290 2.33 10.68 -7.98
C MET A 290 3.71 10.91 -8.64
N ASP A 291 3.75 11.67 -9.74
CA ASP A 291 4.99 12.08 -10.40
C ASP A 291 5.22 13.57 -10.19
N LEU A 292 6.46 13.99 -10.32
CA LEU A 292 6.83 15.41 -10.46
C LEU A 292 6.38 16.03 -11.79
N LYS A 293 5.84 15.20 -12.69
CA LYS A 293 5.25 15.56 -13.99
C LYS A 293 3.75 15.31 -13.98
N TRP A 294 3.04 16.05 -14.85
CA TRP A 294 1.60 15.84 -15.02
C TRP A 294 1.25 14.47 -15.59
N ASP A 295 1.93 14.04 -16.64
CA ASP A 295 1.63 12.79 -17.33
C ASP A 295 2.89 12.22 -17.99
N SER A 296 2.91 10.90 -18.16
CA SER A 296 3.94 10.19 -18.93
C SER A 296 3.49 10.07 -20.39
N LYS A 297 4.35 10.49 -21.32
CA LYS A 297 4.11 10.29 -22.76
C LYS A 297 4.46 8.90 -23.25
N THR A 298 5.25 8.16 -22.47
CA THR A 298 5.78 6.84 -22.85
C THR A 298 4.91 5.70 -22.32
N PHE A 299 4.29 5.88 -21.16
CA PHE A 299 3.50 4.87 -20.50
C PHE A 299 2.09 5.43 -20.24
N THR A 300 1.10 4.88 -20.94
CA THR A 300 -0.29 5.37 -20.91
C THR A 300 -1.22 4.53 -20.03
N HIS A 301 -0.72 3.44 -19.45
CA HIS A 301 -1.53 2.60 -18.55
C HIS A 301 -1.85 3.37 -17.26
N ARG A 302 -3.14 3.33 -16.85
CA ARG A 302 -3.66 4.11 -15.71
C ARG A 302 -3.04 3.80 -14.34
N GLU A 303 -2.37 2.66 -14.20
CA GLU A 303 -1.63 2.28 -12.99
C GLU A 303 -0.14 2.65 -13.09
N PHE A 304 0.25 3.40 -14.10
CA PHE A 304 1.60 3.92 -14.23
C PHE A 304 1.75 5.19 -13.40
N VAL A 305 2.97 5.40 -12.88
CA VAL A 305 3.35 6.59 -12.13
C VAL A 305 3.09 7.85 -12.97
N SER A 306 2.10 8.63 -12.58
CA SER A 306 1.80 9.96 -13.13
C SER A 306 0.79 10.70 -12.23
N THR A 307 0.93 12.00 -12.11
CA THR A 307 0.00 12.87 -11.39
C THR A 307 -1.45 12.71 -11.90
N LYS A 308 -1.64 12.67 -13.22
CA LYS A 308 -2.95 12.49 -13.85
C LYS A 308 -3.61 11.17 -13.46
N ASN A 309 -2.86 10.07 -13.46
CA ASN A 309 -3.39 8.75 -13.09
C ASN A 309 -3.77 8.71 -11.60
N THR A 310 -2.94 9.27 -10.73
CA THR A 310 -3.20 9.36 -9.29
C THR A 310 -4.48 10.14 -9.01
N LEU A 311 -4.67 11.31 -9.63
CA LEU A 311 -5.91 12.08 -9.51
C LEU A 311 -7.12 11.34 -10.08
N GLY A 312 -6.97 10.64 -11.21
CA GLY A 312 -8.02 9.77 -11.76
C GLY A 312 -8.44 8.68 -10.78
N ASN A 313 -7.48 8.01 -10.15
CA ASN A 313 -7.76 7.00 -9.14
C ASN A 313 -8.45 7.59 -7.90
N SER A 314 -8.07 8.80 -7.46
CA SER A 314 -8.72 9.49 -6.34
C SER A 314 -10.21 9.72 -6.62
N ILE A 315 -10.56 10.17 -7.82
CA ILE A 315 -11.94 10.40 -8.23
C ILE A 315 -12.73 9.10 -8.34
N PHE A 316 -12.18 8.09 -9.04
CA PHE A 316 -12.91 6.85 -9.36
C PHE A 316 -12.88 5.79 -8.26
N ARG A 317 -12.11 5.99 -7.20
CA ARG A 317 -12.05 5.10 -6.02
C ARG A 317 -12.49 5.80 -4.72
N ARG A 318 -13.08 7.00 -4.82
CA ARG A 318 -13.55 7.78 -3.65
C ARG A 318 -14.54 7.01 -2.78
N GLN A 319 -15.33 6.10 -3.39
CA GLN A 319 -16.34 5.31 -2.69
C GLN A 319 -15.76 4.35 -1.64
N LEU A 320 -14.46 4.06 -1.70
CA LEU A 320 -13.78 3.23 -0.72
C LEU A 320 -13.49 4.01 0.58
N ASN A 321 -13.40 5.36 0.48
CA ASN A 321 -13.07 6.21 1.62
C ASN A 321 -14.11 6.09 2.75
N GLY A 322 -13.64 5.79 3.95
CA GLY A 322 -14.48 5.63 5.13
C GLY A 322 -15.32 4.33 5.17
N ARG A 323 -15.20 3.46 4.14
CA ARG A 323 -15.85 2.15 4.08
C ARG A 323 -14.84 1.01 4.24
N ALA A 324 -13.80 1.04 3.44
CA ALA A 324 -12.72 0.04 3.44
C ALA A 324 -11.57 0.43 4.36
N PHE A 325 -11.18 1.67 4.26
CA PHE A 325 -10.08 2.38 4.93
C PHE A 325 -10.27 3.88 4.67
N LEU A 326 -9.38 4.73 5.15
CA LEU A 326 -9.26 6.11 4.68
C LEU A 326 -8.36 6.13 3.44
N ASN A 327 -8.83 6.74 2.36
CA ASN A 327 -8.10 6.84 1.11
C ASN A 327 -6.86 7.72 1.28
N ASP A 328 -5.71 7.19 0.87
CA ASP A 328 -4.52 7.98 0.62
C ASP A 328 -4.37 8.22 -0.90
N PRO A 329 -4.62 9.45 -1.38
CA PRO A 329 -4.45 9.78 -2.79
C PRO A 329 -2.99 9.97 -3.19
N ASP A 330 -2.04 9.71 -2.29
CA ASP A 330 -0.66 10.12 -2.32
C ASP A 330 -0.46 11.62 -2.00
N VAL A 331 0.76 12.12 -2.18
CA VAL A 331 1.11 13.49 -1.83
C VAL A 331 0.49 14.52 -2.79
N PHE A 332 0.17 15.69 -2.28
CA PHE A 332 -0.19 16.84 -3.08
C PHE A 332 0.97 17.84 -3.12
N LEU A 333 1.72 17.82 -4.22
CA LEU A 333 2.88 18.69 -4.40
C LEU A 333 2.42 20.04 -4.96
N LEU A 334 2.38 21.06 -4.10
CA LEU A 334 1.97 22.42 -4.48
C LEU A 334 3.15 23.37 -4.70
N ARG A 335 4.38 22.93 -4.41
CA ARG A 335 5.61 23.70 -4.62
C ARG A 335 5.82 24.00 -6.09
N ASP A 336 6.58 25.05 -6.39
CA ASP A 336 6.96 25.46 -7.76
C ASP A 336 8.40 25.07 -8.14
N ASN A 337 9.23 24.74 -7.13
CA ASN A 337 10.56 24.20 -7.32
C ASN A 337 10.53 22.67 -7.37
N ASN A 338 11.45 22.07 -8.08
CA ASN A 338 11.56 20.60 -8.23
C ASN A 338 10.23 19.94 -8.61
N MET A 339 9.45 20.58 -9.49
CA MET A 339 8.19 20.09 -10.04
C MET A 339 7.95 20.66 -11.44
N GLN A 340 7.41 19.84 -12.34
CA GLN A 340 7.17 20.22 -13.75
C GLN A 340 5.70 20.53 -14.04
N CYS A 341 4.83 20.52 -13.05
CA CYS A 341 3.43 20.88 -13.20
C CYS A 341 3.23 22.41 -13.28
N THR A 342 2.36 22.85 -14.18
CA THR A 342 1.95 24.26 -14.27
C THR A 342 1.16 24.68 -13.04
N PHE A 343 0.97 25.99 -12.85
CA PHE A 343 0.15 26.52 -11.78
C PHE A 343 -1.29 26.00 -11.81
N GLU A 344 -1.90 25.92 -13.00
CA GLU A 344 -3.27 25.38 -13.13
C GLU A 344 -3.34 23.88 -12.81
N GLN A 345 -2.33 23.10 -13.19
CA GLN A 345 -2.23 21.69 -12.80
C GLN A 345 -2.10 21.52 -11.28
N ARG A 346 -1.32 22.38 -10.60
CA ARG A 346 -1.23 22.37 -9.12
C ARG A 346 -2.55 22.73 -8.46
N LYS A 347 -3.34 23.63 -9.02
CA LYS A 347 -4.71 23.90 -8.54
C LYS A 347 -5.61 22.66 -8.66
N ILE A 348 -5.52 21.91 -9.76
CA ILE A 348 -6.28 20.68 -9.95
C ILE A 348 -5.88 19.65 -8.85
N ILE A 349 -4.57 19.49 -8.60
CA ILE A 349 -4.07 18.62 -7.53
C ILE A 349 -4.72 19.01 -6.18
N ALA A 350 -4.65 20.29 -5.81
CA ALA A 350 -5.21 20.77 -4.56
C ALA A 350 -6.74 20.59 -4.47
N THR A 351 -7.44 20.73 -5.60
CA THR A 351 -8.89 20.57 -5.64
C THR A 351 -9.31 19.12 -5.47
N VAL A 352 -8.67 18.19 -6.22
CA VAL A 352 -9.03 16.75 -6.17
C VAL A 352 -8.72 16.14 -4.81
N ASN A 353 -7.59 16.51 -4.21
CA ASN A 353 -7.20 15.97 -2.90
C ASN A 353 -8.02 16.53 -1.72
N LYS A 354 -8.92 17.49 -1.98
CA LYS A 354 -9.92 17.97 -0.99
C LYS A 354 -11.26 17.25 -1.07
N LEU A 355 -11.48 16.47 -2.12
CA LEU A 355 -12.71 15.68 -2.32
C LEU A 355 -12.64 14.36 -1.52
#